data_fea3cfcfdfe83ac5bba9456d14f2d0c5
#
_entry.id   fea3cfcfdfe83ac5bba9456d14f2d0c5
#
_cell.length_a   1.000
_cell.length_b   1.000
_cell.length_c   1.000
_cell.angle_alpha   90.00
_cell.angle_beta   90.00
_cell.angle_gamma   90.00
#
_symmetry.space_group_name_H-M   'P 1'
#
loop_
_entity.id
_entity.type
_entity.pdbx_description
1 polymer ?
#
loop_
_entity_poly.entity_id
_entity_poly.type
_entity_poly.pdbx_seq_one_letter_code
_entity_poly.pdbx_strand_id
1 'polypeptide(L)'
;MKYAGLDHCVVGISGGVDSTLCVMVCAEAVKRMGLPSENVIACTLPCFGTSSRTKSNAIIVAEQLGCEVRVIDIGESVYKHFDDIGHAHDDYSVAFENAQARERTQVLMDIANKVNGLDVGTEDLSEFIDGWCTYNGDHTSMYDVNMGLTKTQVRAGVRFIAQRTEDKVLADALWDVLDCPVTP
;
A
#
# COMPACT_ATOMS: atom_id res chain seq x y z
N MET A 1 11.37 12.49 -4.94
CA MET A 1 10.57 13.68 -4.62
C MET A 1 11.36 14.97 -4.82
N LYS A 2 12.31 15.35 -3.95
CA LYS A 2 12.99 16.66 -4.00
C LYS A 2 13.53 17.07 -5.37
N TYR A 3 14.24 16.17 -6.07
CA TYR A 3 14.81 16.45 -7.39
C TYR A 3 13.78 16.51 -8.52
N ALA A 4 12.64 15.87 -8.36
CA ALA A 4 11.54 15.89 -9.32
C ALA A 4 10.52 17.00 -9.05
N GLY A 5 10.72 17.80 -7.99
CA GLY A 5 9.79 18.87 -7.61
C GLY A 5 8.43 18.35 -7.12
N LEU A 6 8.41 17.12 -6.59
CA LEU A 6 7.20 16.49 -6.05
C LEU A 6 7.16 16.66 -4.54
N ASP A 7 5.98 16.88 -3.99
CA ASP A 7 5.77 17.16 -2.58
C ASP A 7 4.83 16.17 -1.87
N HIS A 8 4.18 15.27 -2.59
CA HIS A 8 3.32 14.22 -2.03
C HIS A 8 3.85 12.83 -2.33
N CYS A 9 3.57 11.88 -1.41
CA CYS A 9 3.66 10.44 -1.64
C CYS A 9 2.26 9.85 -1.61
N VAL A 10 1.92 9.01 -2.57
CA VAL A 10 0.70 8.20 -2.56
C VAL A 10 1.09 6.75 -2.37
N VAL A 11 0.51 6.08 -1.40
CA VAL A 11 0.86 4.70 -1.03
C VAL A 11 -0.40 3.87 -0.87
N GLY A 12 -0.47 2.74 -1.54
CA GLY A 12 -1.48 1.73 -1.30
C GLY A 12 -1.20 0.98 0.00
N ILE A 13 -2.12 1.04 0.98
CA ILE A 13 -1.95 0.37 2.27
C ILE A 13 -2.92 -0.81 2.40
N SER A 14 -2.38 -2.02 2.35
CA SER A 14 -3.14 -3.27 2.50
C SER A 14 -3.29 -3.72 3.96
N GLY A 15 -2.43 -3.24 4.85
CA GLY A 15 -2.26 -3.73 6.22
C GLY A 15 -1.26 -4.89 6.34
N GLY A 16 -0.58 -5.24 5.24
CA GLY A 16 0.57 -6.14 5.23
C GLY A 16 1.88 -5.43 5.63
N VAL A 17 2.93 -6.21 5.92
CA VAL A 17 4.21 -5.68 6.41
C VAL A 17 4.90 -4.76 5.41
N ASP A 18 4.75 -5.03 4.10
CA ASP A 18 5.42 -4.28 3.03
C ASP A 18 4.86 -2.86 2.91
N SER A 19 3.55 -2.74 2.78
CA SER A 19 2.87 -1.45 2.73
C SER A 19 3.02 -0.67 4.04
N THR A 20 3.10 -1.38 5.18
CA THR A 20 3.36 -0.78 6.49
C THR A 20 4.76 -0.17 6.56
N LEU A 21 5.81 -0.89 6.14
CA LEU A 21 7.16 -0.30 6.10
C LEU A 21 7.22 0.85 5.10
N CYS A 22 6.60 0.70 3.93
CA CYS A 22 6.57 1.72 2.89
C CYS A 22 5.97 3.04 3.41
N VAL A 23 4.79 3.02 4.04
CA VAL A 23 4.13 4.23 4.55
C VAL A 23 4.96 4.89 5.67
N MET A 24 5.62 4.10 6.53
CA MET A 24 6.53 4.64 7.56
C MET A 24 7.75 5.34 6.95
N VAL A 25 8.33 4.78 5.89
CA VAL A 25 9.45 5.41 5.16
C VAL A 25 8.99 6.69 4.48
N CYS A 26 7.81 6.71 3.86
CA CYS A 26 7.24 7.92 3.25
C CYS A 26 7.00 9.02 4.29
N ALA A 27 6.44 8.68 5.45
CA ALA A 27 6.22 9.63 6.54
C ALA A 27 7.53 10.24 7.04
N GLU A 28 8.58 9.43 7.23
CA GLU A 28 9.89 9.94 7.60
C GLU A 28 10.53 10.78 6.49
N ALA A 29 10.32 10.41 5.22
CA ALA A 29 10.86 11.16 4.09
C ALA A 29 10.26 12.57 3.99
N VAL A 30 8.93 12.72 4.06
CA VAL A 30 8.26 14.03 4.01
C VAL A 30 8.67 14.89 5.22
N LYS A 31 8.78 14.29 6.41
CA LYS A 31 9.27 14.96 7.62
C LYS A 31 10.68 15.52 7.43
N ARG A 32 11.60 14.73 6.86
CA ARG A 32 12.98 15.20 6.55
C ARG A 32 13.02 16.30 5.50
N MET A 33 12.03 16.36 4.63
CA MET A 33 11.87 17.44 3.65
C MET A 33 11.25 18.69 4.25
N GLY A 34 10.81 18.66 5.51
CA GLY A 34 10.10 19.77 6.16
C GLY A 34 8.67 19.96 5.67
N LEU A 35 8.08 18.92 5.10
CA LEU A 35 6.70 18.90 4.60
C LEU A 35 5.74 18.39 5.68
N PRO A 36 4.46 18.76 5.65
CA PRO A 36 3.41 18.23 6.51
C PRO A 36 3.27 16.71 6.35
N SER A 37 2.88 16.01 7.41
CA SER A 37 2.67 14.55 7.37
C SER A 37 1.52 14.15 6.43
N GLU A 38 0.53 15.00 6.27
CA GLU A 38 -0.61 14.86 5.37
C GLU A 38 -0.20 14.82 3.88
N ASN A 39 1.04 15.21 3.57
CA ASN A 39 1.61 15.02 2.22
C ASN A 39 1.90 13.54 1.91
N VAL A 40 1.73 12.64 2.87
CA VAL A 40 1.61 11.20 2.63
C VAL A 40 0.13 10.84 2.56
N ILE A 41 -0.33 10.47 1.37
CA ILE A 41 -1.70 10.01 1.12
C ILE A 41 -1.70 8.49 1.15
N ALA A 42 -2.22 7.93 2.24
CA ALA A 42 -2.31 6.50 2.45
C ALA A 42 -3.69 6.00 2.01
N CYS A 43 -3.73 5.24 0.93
CA CYS A 43 -4.97 4.75 0.32
C CYS A 43 -5.22 3.29 0.67
N THR A 44 -6.34 2.97 1.31
CA THR A 44 -6.86 1.61 1.35
C THR A 44 -7.95 1.44 0.29
N LEU A 45 -7.80 0.43 -0.55
CA LEU A 45 -8.67 0.19 -1.71
C LEU A 45 -9.37 -1.17 -1.55
N PRO A 46 -10.37 -1.25 -0.64
CA PRO A 46 -11.11 -2.49 -0.46
C PRO A 46 -11.82 -2.89 -1.75
N CYS A 47 -11.86 -4.21 -1.96
CA CYS A 47 -12.63 -4.88 -3.00
C CYS A 47 -13.17 -6.19 -2.41
N PHE A 48 -13.48 -7.15 -3.24
CA PHE A 48 -14.02 -8.45 -2.81
C PHE A 48 -13.00 -9.19 -1.90
N GLY A 49 -13.42 -9.58 -0.72
CA GLY A 49 -12.62 -10.39 0.20
C GLY A 49 -11.65 -9.64 1.13
N THR A 50 -11.63 -8.31 1.13
CA THR A 50 -10.80 -7.56 2.09
C THR A 50 -11.22 -7.80 3.53
N SER A 51 -10.30 -8.28 4.39
CA SER A 51 -10.60 -8.53 5.79
C SER A 51 -10.73 -7.22 6.60
N SER A 52 -11.62 -7.21 7.60
CA SER A 52 -11.79 -6.05 8.48
C SER A 52 -10.55 -5.75 9.33
N ARG A 53 -9.80 -6.79 9.74
CA ARG A 53 -8.60 -6.67 10.58
C ARG A 53 -7.45 -5.96 9.84
N THR A 54 -7.12 -6.41 8.65
CA THR A 54 -6.04 -5.79 7.86
C THR A 54 -6.35 -4.36 7.48
N LYS A 55 -7.60 -4.07 7.12
CA LYS A 55 -8.07 -2.70 6.88
C LYS A 55 -7.90 -1.81 8.11
N SER A 56 -8.25 -2.33 9.31
CA SER A 56 -8.12 -1.56 10.55
C SER A 56 -6.66 -1.22 10.86
N ASN A 57 -5.74 -2.19 10.75
CA ASN A 57 -4.32 -1.96 10.99
C ASN A 57 -3.70 -0.94 10.02
N ALA A 58 -4.03 -1.04 8.74
CA ALA A 58 -3.58 -0.08 7.75
C ALA A 58 -3.97 1.35 8.10
N ILE A 59 -5.24 1.56 8.49
CA ILE A 59 -5.77 2.87 8.87
C ILE A 59 -5.09 3.37 10.15
N ILE A 60 -5.02 2.54 11.20
CA ILE A 60 -4.41 2.92 12.48
C ILE A 60 -2.95 3.36 12.28
N VAL A 61 -2.15 2.58 11.56
CA VAL A 61 -0.75 2.93 11.30
C VAL A 61 -0.65 4.27 10.57
N ALA A 62 -1.43 4.46 9.51
CA ALA A 62 -1.38 5.70 8.74
C ALA A 62 -1.83 6.93 9.56
N GLU A 63 -2.89 6.81 10.37
CA GLU A 63 -3.38 7.87 11.24
C GLU A 63 -2.36 8.24 12.34
N GLN A 64 -1.72 7.24 12.98
CA GLN A 64 -0.68 7.49 13.99
C GLN A 64 0.57 8.16 13.40
N LEU A 65 0.83 7.98 12.11
CA LEU A 65 1.90 8.69 11.39
C LEU A 65 1.49 10.10 10.93
N GLY A 66 0.22 10.48 11.11
CA GLY A 66 -0.34 11.76 10.67
C GLY A 66 -0.57 11.85 9.16
N CYS A 67 -0.67 10.72 8.46
CA CYS A 67 -0.94 10.67 7.03
C CYS A 67 -2.38 11.06 6.71
N GLU A 68 -2.63 11.58 5.51
CA GLU A 68 -3.97 11.66 4.96
C GLU A 68 -4.47 10.26 4.59
N VAL A 69 -5.53 9.76 5.22
CA VAL A 69 -6.08 8.43 4.94
C VAL A 69 -7.25 8.54 3.97
N ARG A 70 -7.20 7.76 2.89
CA ARG A 70 -8.32 7.62 1.94
C ARG A 70 -8.80 6.17 1.90
N VAL A 71 -10.11 5.98 2.06
CA VAL A 71 -10.77 4.68 1.88
C VAL A 71 -11.57 4.74 0.59
N ILE A 72 -11.14 4.01 -0.44
CA ILE A 72 -11.73 4.06 -1.78
C ILE A 72 -12.18 2.64 -2.14
N ASP A 73 -13.48 2.40 -2.09
CA ASP A 73 -14.05 1.12 -2.56
C ASP A 73 -14.00 1.08 -4.08
N ILE A 74 -13.31 0.07 -4.61
CA ILE A 74 -13.13 -0.13 -6.06
C ILE A 74 -14.07 -1.20 -6.63
N GLY A 75 -14.94 -1.78 -5.82
CA GLY A 75 -15.78 -2.91 -6.22
C GLY A 75 -16.68 -2.59 -7.42
N GLU A 76 -17.32 -1.42 -7.43
CA GLU A 76 -18.19 -1.02 -8.56
C GLU A 76 -17.41 -0.83 -9.86
N SER A 77 -16.21 -0.23 -9.81
CA SER A 77 -15.34 -0.06 -10.99
C SER A 77 -14.91 -1.42 -11.55
N VAL A 78 -14.53 -2.35 -10.67
CA VAL A 78 -14.13 -3.71 -11.07
C VAL A 78 -15.33 -4.48 -11.68
N TYR A 79 -16.52 -4.38 -11.10
CA TYR A 79 -17.71 -4.99 -11.68
C TYR A 79 -18.06 -4.40 -13.04
N LYS A 80 -17.97 -3.08 -13.18
CA LYS A 80 -18.17 -2.42 -14.48
C LYS A 80 -17.17 -2.94 -15.53
N HIS A 81 -15.91 -3.11 -15.13
CA HIS A 81 -14.89 -3.69 -16.00
C HIS A 81 -15.22 -5.13 -16.39
N PHE A 82 -15.73 -5.96 -15.46
CA PHE A 82 -16.16 -7.33 -15.76
C PHE A 82 -17.29 -7.35 -16.78
N ASP A 83 -18.28 -6.48 -16.63
CA ASP A 83 -19.37 -6.34 -17.61
C ASP A 83 -18.83 -5.99 -19.00
N ASP A 84 -17.89 -5.04 -19.08
CA ASP A 84 -17.32 -4.58 -20.35
C ASP A 84 -16.53 -5.66 -21.10
N ILE A 85 -15.87 -6.58 -20.37
CA ILE A 85 -15.11 -7.69 -20.96
C ILE A 85 -15.92 -8.99 -21.06
N GLY A 86 -17.16 -9.01 -20.59
CA GLY A 86 -18.02 -10.20 -20.58
C GLY A 86 -17.56 -11.26 -19.56
N HIS A 87 -16.92 -10.85 -18.47
CA HIS A 87 -16.51 -11.75 -17.39
C HIS A 87 -17.64 -11.94 -16.38
N ALA A 88 -17.93 -13.18 -16.00
CA ALA A 88 -18.97 -13.44 -15.01
C ALA A 88 -18.51 -13.02 -13.61
N HIS A 89 -19.39 -12.38 -12.82
CA HIS A 89 -19.04 -11.87 -11.48
C HIS A 89 -18.75 -12.98 -10.45
N ASP A 90 -19.17 -14.21 -10.71
CA ASP A 90 -18.94 -15.41 -9.90
C ASP A 90 -17.81 -16.31 -10.44
N ASP A 91 -17.09 -15.86 -11.46
CA ASP A 91 -15.90 -16.56 -11.97
C ASP A 91 -14.64 -16.03 -11.28
N TYR A 92 -14.16 -16.76 -10.26
CA TYR A 92 -12.96 -16.43 -9.48
C TYR A 92 -11.66 -16.89 -10.16
N SER A 93 -11.53 -16.58 -11.43
CA SER A 93 -10.35 -16.91 -12.25
C SER A 93 -9.23 -15.88 -12.08
N VAL A 94 -8.12 -16.11 -12.80
CA VAL A 94 -7.00 -15.14 -12.87
C VAL A 94 -7.45 -13.75 -13.34
N ALA A 95 -8.49 -13.66 -14.20
CA ALA A 95 -9.02 -12.38 -14.62
C ALA A 95 -9.67 -11.61 -13.46
N PHE A 96 -10.38 -12.32 -12.58
CA PHE A 96 -10.99 -11.75 -11.38
C PHE A 96 -9.95 -11.13 -10.44
N GLU A 97 -8.85 -11.84 -10.17
CA GLU A 97 -7.78 -11.35 -9.28
C GLU A 97 -7.00 -10.19 -9.92
N ASN A 98 -6.58 -10.36 -11.17
CA ASN A 98 -5.76 -9.38 -11.85
C ASN A 98 -6.48 -8.06 -12.14
N ALA A 99 -7.78 -8.08 -12.38
CA ALA A 99 -8.55 -6.84 -12.59
C ALA A 99 -8.55 -5.98 -11.31
N GLN A 100 -8.71 -6.58 -10.15
CA GLN A 100 -8.66 -5.88 -8.87
C GLN A 100 -7.28 -5.24 -8.61
N ALA A 101 -6.20 -5.99 -8.88
CA ALA A 101 -4.84 -5.47 -8.69
C ALA A 101 -4.57 -4.27 -9.63
N ARG A 102 -4.95 -4.36 -10.90
CA ARG A 102 -4.78 -3.27 -11.88
C ARG A 102 -5.62 -2.05 -11.56
N GLU A 103 -6.85 -2.23 -11.10
CA GLU A 103 -7.71 -1.11 -10.67
C GLU A 103 -7.08 -0.35 -9.49
N ARG A 104 -6.50 -1.06 -8.50
CA ARG A 104 -5.78 -0.40 -7.40
C ARG A 104 -4.64 0.46 -7.93
N THR A 105 -3.81 -0.08 -8.80
CA THR A 105 -2.66 0.62 -9.38
C THR A 105 -3.10 1.85 -10.17
N GLN A 106 -4.13 1.74 -11.00
CA GLN A 106 -4.67 2.86 -11.76
C GLN A 106 -5.12 3.99 -10.83
N VAL A 107 -5.90 3.69 -9.80
CA VAL A 107 -6.40 4.69 -8.84
C VAL A 107 -5.25 5.38 -8.12
N LEU A 108 -4.22 4.66 -7.67
CA LEU A 108 -3.07 5.24 -6.96
C LEU A 108 -2.27 6.18 -7.87
N MET A 109 -1.98 5.77 -9.10
CA MET A 109 -1.26 6.59 -10.08
C MET A 109 -2.03 7.86 -10.45
N ASP A 110 -3.35 7.77 -10.64
CA ASP A 110 -4.18 8.93 -10.96
C ASP A 110 -4.27 9.91 -9.79
N ILE A 111 -4.32 9.41 -8.55
CA ILE A 111 -4.22 10.27 -7.36
C ILE A 111 -2.85 10.97 -7.33
N ALA A 112 -1.76 10.24 -7.55
CA ALA A 112 -0.42 10.81 -7.57
C ALA A 112 -0.29 11.91 -8.61
N ASN A 113 -0.79 11.69 -9.82
CA ASN A 113 -0.82 12.70 -10.87
C ASN A 113 -1.63 13.95 -10.47
N LYS A 114 -2.79 13.74 -9.83
CA LYS A 114 -3.69 14.82 -9.41
C LYS A 114 -3.09 15.73 -8.34
N VAL A 115 -2.27 15.16 -7.44
CA VAL A 115 -1.68 15.91 -6.30
C VAL A 115 -0.24 16.36 -6.54
N ASN A 116 0.30 16.21 -7.75
CA ASN A 116 1.73 16.39 -8.03
C ASN A 116 2.62 15.52 -7.13
N GLY A 117 2.23 14.28 -6.97
CA GLY A 117 2.85 13.32 -6.06
C GLY A 117 3.58 12.20 -6.77
N LEU A 118 4.19 11.36 -5.97
CA LEU A 118 4.87 10.13 -6.36
C LEU A 118 4.02 8.94 -5.91
N ASP A 119 3.61 8.08 -6.84
CA ASP A 119 3.07 6.76 -6.50
C ASP A 119 4.20 5.85 -6.04
N VAL A 120 4.11 5.38 -4.79
CA VAL A 120 5.17 4.64 -4.12
C VAL A 120 4.77 3.18 -3.97
N GLY A 121 5.50 2.32 -4.68
CA GLY A 121 5.32 0.88 -4.66
C GLY A 121 5.78 0.24 -3.34
N THR A 122 5.17 -0.87 -3.04
CA THR A 122 5.39 -1.60 -1.78
C THR A 122 6.06 -2.96 -1.98
N GLU A 123 6.31 -3.37 -3.23
CA GLU A 123 6.92 -4.66 -3.58
C GLU A 123 8.31 -4.80 -2.94
N ASP A 124 8.60 -5.98 -2.41
CA ASP A 124 9.92 -6.30 -1.86
C ASP A 124 10.77 -7.14 -2.84
N LEU A 125 12.05 -7.32 -2.50
CA LEU A 125 12.99 -8.07 -3.32
C LEU A 125 12.59 -9.55 -3.49
N SER A 126 11.95 -10.16 -2.49
CA SER A 126 11.52 -11.56 -2.58
C SER A 126 10.39 -11.73 -3.58
N GLU A 127 9.39 -10.85 -3.52
CA GLU A 127 8.26 -10.82 -4.48
C GLU A 127 8.77 -10.57 -5.90
N PHE A 128 9.69 -9.62 -6.05
CA PHE A 128 10.30 -9.31 -7.35
C PHE A 128 11.07 -10.51 -7.95
N ILE A 129 11.88 -11.22 -7.14
CA ILE A 129 12.65 -12.37 -7.62
C ILE A 129 11.75 -13.55 -7.97
N ASP A 130 10.71 -13.79 -7.17
CA ASP A 130 9.76 -14.89 -7.37
C ASP A 130 8.75 -14.59 -8.50
N GLY A 131 8.67 -13.32 -8.95
CA GLY A 131 7.66 -12.87 -9.91
C GLY A 131 6.24 -12.91 -9.33
N TRP A 132 6.13 -12.72 -8.02
CA TRP A 132 4.87 -12.78 -7.29
C TRP A 132 4.10 -11.46 -7.37
N CYS A 133 3.48 -11.22 -8.51
CA CYS A 133 2.72 -10.01 -8.77
C CYS A 133 1.74 -10.20 -9.92
N THR A 134 0.78 -9.31 -10.01
CA THR A 134 -0.04 -9.15 -11.22
C THR A 134 0.70 -8.26 -12.23
N TYR A 135 0.96 -8.80 -13.43
CA TYR A 135 1.57 -8.00 -14.50
C TYR A 135 0.76 -6.72 -14.78
N ASN A 136 1.45 -5.60 -14.83
CA ASN A 136 0.87 -4.26 -14.99
C ASN A 136 -0.16 -3.91 -13.90
N GLY A 137 0.08 -4.41 -12.69
CA GLY A 137 -0.73 -4.18 -11.50
C GLY A 137 0.15 -3.76 -10.32
N ASP A 138 0.13 -4.54 -9.25
CA ASP A 138 0.71 -4.23 -7.94
C ASP A 138 2.24 -3.99 -7.94
N HIS A 139 2.99 -4.52 -8.91
CA HIS A 139 4.43 -4.23 -9.08
C HIS A 139 4.71 -2.94 -9.89
N THR A 140 3.68 -2.28 -10.38
CA THR A 140 3.84 -1.07 -11.20
C THR A 140 3.69 0.16 -10.34
N SER A 141 4.77 0.89 -10.17
CA SER A 141 4.82 2.15 -9.41
C SER A 141 5.82 3.12 -10.01
N MET A 142 5.84 4.35 -9.52
CA MET A 142 6.83 5.34 -9.93
C MET A 142 8.16 5.19 -9.16
N TYR A 143 8.12 4.61 -7.95
CA TYR A 143 9.29 4.36 -7.12
C TYR A 143 8.98 3.30 -6.06
N ASP A 144 9.83 2.28 -5.93
CA ASP A 144 9.69 1.22 -4.94
C ASP A 144 10.65 1.41 -3.77
N VAL A 145 10.09 1.48 -2.56
CA VAL A 145 10.85 1.67 -1.33
C VAL A 145 11.53 0.37 -0.88
N ASN A 146 10.82 -0.75 -1.01
CA ASN A 146 11.25 -2.04 -0.45
C ASN A 146 12.04 -2.92 -1.45
N MET A 147 12.21 -2.50 -2.70
CA MET A 147 12.81 -3.32 -3.78
C MET A 147 14.21 -3.86 -3.47
N GLY A 148 14.94 -3.22 -2.57
CA GLY A 148 16.26 -3.69 -2.13
C GLY A 148 16.23 -4.56 -0.87
N LEU A 149 15.06 -4.86 -0.30
CA LEU A 149 14.90 -5.55 0.97
C LEU A 149 14.17 -6.88 0.75
N THR A 150 14.69 -7.96 1.31
CA THR A 150 13.95 -9.23 1.37
C THR A 150 12.77 -9.13 2.35
N LYS A 151 11.75 -9.99 2.21
CA LYS A 151 10.61 -10.09 3.14
C LYS A 151 11.06 -10.16 4.60
N THR A 152 12.13 -10.89 4.88
CA THR A 152 12.72 -10.99 6.24
C THR A 152 13.24 -9.66 6.73
N GLN A 153 13.88 -8.87 5.87
CA GLN A 153 14.40 -7.54 6.21
C GLN A 153 13.28 -6.53 6.39
N VAL A 154 12.24 -6.57 5.58
CA VAL A 154 11.02 -5.75 5.75
C VAL A 154 10.40 -6.03 7.12
N ARG A 155 10.17 -7.30 7.46
CA ARG A 155 9.66 -7.70 8.79
C ARG A 155 10.57 -7.24 9.94
N ALA A 156 11.89 -7.32 9.76
CA ALA A 156 12.85 -6.83 10.76
C ALA A 156 12.76 -5.30 10.94
N GLY A 157 12.56 -4.55 9.85
CA GLY A 157 12.35 -3.10 9.86
C GLY A 157 11.10 -2.71 10.65
N VAL A 158 9.96 -3.33 10.36
CA VAL A 158 8.70 -3.10 11.10
C VAL A 158 8.87 -3.44 12.59
N ARG A 159 9.48 -4.59 12.91
CA ARG A 159 9.77 -4.99 14.30
C ARG A 159 10.66 -4.00 15.02
N PHE A 160 11.69 -3.50 14.36
CA PHE A 160 12.59 -2.49 14.93
C PHE A 160 11.85 -1.22 15.33
N ILE A 161 10.92 -0.76 14.50
CA ILE A 161 10.10 0.43 14.78
C ILE A 161 9.11 0.13 15.92
N ALA A 162 8.41 -1.02 15.87
CA ALA A 162 7.48 -1.44 16.92
C ALA A 162 8.10 -1.49 18.32
N GLN A 163 9.39 -1.88 18.42
CA GLN A 163 10.14 -1.95 19.68
C GLN A 163 10.58 -0.59 20.21
N ARG A 164 10.63 0.45 19.40
CA ARG A 164 11.23 1.75 19.71
C ARG A 164 10.27 2.91 19.75
N THR A 165 9.11 2.76 19.15
CA THR A 165 8.09 3.81 19.21
C THR A 165 7.56 3.95 20.63
N GLU A 166 7.41 5.19 21.10
CA GLU A 166 6.79 5.52 22.38
C GLU A 166 5.26 5.54 22.26
N ASP A 167 4.74 5.59 21.04
CA ASP A 167 3.31 5.51 20.76
C ASP A 167 2.83 4.06 20.88
N LYS A 168 2.06 3.80 21.94
CA LYS A 168 1.54 2.45 22.21
C LYS A 168 0.54 1.97 21.17
N VAL A 169 -0.28 2.86 20.62
CA VAL A 169 -1.28 2.51 19.62
C VAL A 169 -0.59 2.07 18.33
N LEU A 170 0.43 2.83 17.92
CA LEU A 170 1.27 2.45 16.79
C LEU A 170 2.01 1.13 17.06
N ALA A 171 2.62 0.98 18.24
CA ALA A 171 3.33 -0.26 18.60
C ALA A 171 2.42 -1.49 18.51
N ASP A 172 1.23 -1.43 19.09
CA ASP A 172 0.27 -2.54 19.10
C ASP A 172 -0.18 -2.89 17.69
N ALA A 173 -0.47 -1.87 16.85
CA ALA A 173 -0.83 -2.09 15.44
C ALA A 173 0.31 -2.73 14.64
N LEU A 174 1.56 -2.30 14.86
CA LEU A 174 2.72 -2.88 14.18
C LEU A 174 2.98 -4.34 14.60
N TRP A 175 2.78 -4.69 15.87
CA TRP A 175 2.86 -6.07 16.32
C TRP A 175 1.75 -6.92 15.71
N ASP A 176 0.51 -6.40 15.63
CA ASP A 176 -0.59 -7.12 14.98
C ASP A 176 -0.35 -7.36 13.48
N VAL A 177 0.27 -6.37 12.78
CA VAL A 177 0.72 -6.53 11.39
C VAL A 177 1.77 -7.65 11.27
N LEU A 178 2.73 -7.72 12.19
CA LEU A 178 3.76 -8.76 12.20
C LEU A 178 3.22 -10.16 12.47
N ASP A 179 2.12 -10.26 13.23
CA ASP A 179 1.45 -11.52 13.57
C ASP A 179 0.45 -11.97 12.49
N CYS A 180 0.13 -11.11 11.52
CA CYS A 180 -0.67 -11.51 10.38
C CYS A 180 0.10 -12.54 9.53
N PRO A 181 -0.55 -13.65 9.13
CA PRO A 181 0.06 -14.56 8.16
C PRO A 181 0.30 -13.83 6.84
N VAL A 182 1.38 -14.19 6.17
CA VAL A 182 1.59 -13.79 4.78
C VAL A 182 0.53 -14.52 3.96
N THR A 183 -0.41 -13.79 3.43
CA THR A 183 -1.44 -14.33 2.51
C THR A 183 -1.05 -13.99 1.09
N PRO A 184 -1.32 -14.92 0.15
CA PRO A 184 -1.16 -14.63 -1.27
C PRO A 184 -2.11 -13.52 -1.71
#